data_fbb7dbdaf3e6158460bd1a570ac3897d
#
_entry.id   fbb7dbdaf3e6158460bd1a570ac3897d
#
_cell.length_a   1.000
_cell.length_b   1.000
_cell.length_c   1.000
_cell.angle_alpha   90.00
_cell.angle_beta   90.00
_cell.angle_gamma   90.00
#
_symmetry.space_group_name_H-M   'P 1'
#
loop_
_entity.id
_entity.type
_entity.pdbx_description
1 polymer ?
#
loop_
_entity_poly.entity_id
_entity_poly.type
_entity_poly.pdbx_seq_one_letter_code
_entity_poly.pdbx_strand_id
1 'polypeptide(L)'
;MEHKDDGNYYRVRFDRPIPEYMQQDSFAAAQCWEVKSYTCTDSHFKNIAGAGHLIRYDNIHIKNCNYENMMNPGIMLGAELPTHYEGGHCVGALIEDCEFDNCGFFPRYDTVGGIGVNSAGFSGPYNKDITIKNCIFKNSDVGIHLTNCQNVTTQGCRFDNVKESYRIDKNTTKNLKLD
;
A
#
# COMPACT_ATOMS: atom_id res chain seq x y z
N MET A 1 -24.64 19.03 0.22
CA MET A 1 -23.95 19.01 -1.08
C MET A 1 -24.90 19.51 -2.14
N GLU A 2 -24.48 20.47 -2.93
CA GLU A 2 -25.25 20.93 -4.10
C GLU A 2 -24.55 20.40 -5.34
N HIS A 3 -25.28 19.72 -6.21
CA HIS A 3 -24.80 19.28 -7.52
C HIS A 3 -25.02 20.41 -8.54
N LYS A 4 -24.01 20.73 -9.34
CA LYS A 4 -24.16 21.59 -10.50
C LYS A 4 -24.23 20.75 -11.76
N ASP A 5 -25.14 21.09 -12.66
CA ASP A 5 -25.43 20.35 -13.90
C ASP A 5 -24.32 20.42 -14.98
N ASP A 6 -23.19 21.04 -14.71
CA ASP A 6 -22.11 21.30 -15.67
C ASP A 6 -20.93 20.33 -15.58
N GLY A 7 -21.16 19.12 -15.08
CA GLY A 7 -20.14 18.08 -14.99
C GLY A 7 -20.00 17.48 -13.61
N ASN A 8 -18.89 16.84 -13.36
CA ASN A 8 -18.62 16.03 -12.17
C ASN A 8 -18.18 16.86 -10.94
N TYR A 9 -18.71 18.06 -10.76
CA TYR A 9 -18.33 18.92 -9.65
C TYR A 9 -19.40 19.01 -8.59
N TYR A 10 -18.97 18.96 -7.32
CA TYR A 10 -19.84 19.14 -6.16
C TYR A 10 -19.41 20.36 -5.38
N ARG A 11 -20.36 21.19 -4.97
CA ARG A 11 -20.09 22.22 -3.98
C ARG A 11 -20.23 21.61 -2.60
N VAL A 12 -19.13 21.59 -1.86
CA VAL A 12 -19.10 21.12 -0.47
C VAL A 12 -19.05 22.32 0.44
N ARG A 13 -19.92 22.33 1.46
CA ARG A 13 -19.89 23.32 2.54
C ARG A 13 -19.36 22.64 3.79
N PHE A 14 -18.34 23.20 4.37
CA PHE A 14 -17.76 22.76 5.62
C PHE A 14 -18.42 23.51 6.80
N ASP A 15 -18.50 22.87 7.95
CA ASP A 15 -19.00 23.44 9.21
C ASP A 15 -17.97 24.32 9.94
N ARG A 16 -16.73 24.31 9.43
CA ARG A 16 -15.61 25.11 9.94
C ARG A 16 -14.79 25.67 8.77
N PRO A 17 -13.95 26.71 9.00
CA PRO A 17 -13.10 27.28 7.97
C PRO A 17 -12.21 26.21 7.33
N ILE A 18 -12.03 26.30 6.02
CA ILE A 18 -11.06 25.47 5.30
C ILE A 18 -9.66 25.90 5.78
N PRO A 19 -8.82 24.95 6.24
CA PRO A 19 -7.47 25.28 6.64
C PRO A 19 -6.66 25.91 5.51
N GLU A 20 -5.78 26.86 5.83
CA GLU A 20 -4.96 27.57 4.83
C GLU A 20 -4.04 26.67 4.01
N TYR A 21 -3.68 25.50 4.53
CA TYR A 21 -2.86 24.52 3.81
C TYR A 21 -3.64 23.74 2.74
N MET A 22 -4.97 23.79 2.73
CA MET A 22 -5.78 23.22 1.64
C MET A 22 -5.78 24.17 0.45
N GLN A 23 -5.19 23.69 -0.63
CA GLN A 23 -5.08 24.44 -1.89
C GLN A 23 -5.96 23.77 -2.96
N GLN A 24 -6.01 24.41 -4.13
CA GLN A 24 -6.51 23.75 -5.33
C GLN A 24 -5.78 22.41 -5.50
N ASP A 25 -6.49 21.39 -5.93
CA ASP A 25 -6.01 20.01 -6.09
C ASP A 25 -5.71 19.25 -4.78
N SER A 26 -6.16 19.76 -3.63
CA SER A 26 -6.18 18.99 -2.39
C SER A 26 -7.26 17.90 -2.41
N PHE A 27 -6.97 16.78 -1.76
CA PHE A 27 -7.90 15.66 -1.64
C PHE A 27 -8.57 15.67 -0.26
N ALA A 28 -9.83 15.26 -0.23
CA ALA A 28 -10.58 15.09 1.00
C ALA A 28 -11.16 13.68 1.08
N ALA A 29 -11.04 13.05 2.24
CA ALA A 29 -11.62 11.75 2.53
C ALA A 29 -12.64 11.85 3.67
N ALA A 30 -13.72 11.08 3.57
CA ALA A 30 -14.74 11.03 4.61
C ALA A 30 -14.31 10.07 5.73
N GLN A 31 -13.77 10.61 6.82
CA GLN A 31 -13.26 9.83 7.94
C GLN A 31 -14.31 8.93 8.60
N CYS A 32 -15.58 9.29 8.55
CA CYS A 32 -16.65 8.48 9.12
C CYS A 32 -16.88 7.15 8.39
N TRP A 33 -16.37 6.98 7.18
CA TRP A 33 -16.47 5.76 6.38
C TRP A 33 -15.17 4.96 6.33
N GLU A 34 -14.16 5.37 7.06
CA GLU A 34 -12.89 4.63 7.12
C GLU A 34 -13.07 3.27 7.81
N VAL A 35 -12.48 2.26 7.19
CA VAL A 35 -12.31 0.96 7.82
C VAL A 35 -11.34 1.10 9.00
N LYS A 36 -11.75 0.65 10.17
CA LYS A 36 -10.97 0.83 11.41
C LYS A 36 -9.89 -0.24 11.60
N SER A 37 -10.05 -1.40 11.01
CA SER A 37 -9.07 -2.48 11.01
C SER A 37 -9.37 -3.47 9.89
N TYR A 38 -8.36 -4.20 9.47
CA TYR A 38 -8.49 -5.29 8.50
C TYR A 38 -7.67 -6.48 8.96
N THR A 39 -8.27 -7.66 8.97
CA THR A 39 -7.58 -8.91 9.28
C THR A 39 -7.86 -9.94 8.19
N CYS A 40 -6.79 -10.60 7.71
CA CYS A 40 -6.88 -11.74 6.82
C CYS A 40 -5.91 -12.82 7.30
N THR A 41 -6.41 -14.02 7.51
CA THR A 41 -5.59 -15.14 7.97
C THR A 41 -5.87 -16.40 7.15
N ASP A 42 -4.87 -17.30 7.12
CA ASP A 42 -4.99 -18.66 6.62
C ASP A 42 -5.60 -18.76 5.20
N SER A 43 -5.22 -17.81 4.32
CA SER A 43 -5.84 -17.66 3.00
C SER A 43 -4.84 -17.89 1.87
N HIS A 44 -5.32 -18.39 0.73
CA HIS A 44 -4.51 -18.59 -0.45
C HIS A 44 -5.08 -17.81 -1.66
N PHE A 45 -4.28 -16.91 -2.21
CA PHE A 45 -4.57 -16.11 -3.39
C PHE A 45 -3.72 -16.59 -4.55
N LYS A 46 -4.36 -16.99 -5.65
CA LYS A 46 -3.64 -17.60 -6.77
C LYS A 46 -4.15 -17.15 -8.12
N ASN A 47 -3.20 -16.92 -9.07
CA ASN A 47 -3.48 -16.61 -10.47
C ASN A 47 -4.39 -15.37 -10.65
N ILE A 48 -4.05 -14.27 -10.00
CA ILE A 48 -4.84 -13.03 -10.05
C ILE A 48 -4.19 -12.02 -11.00
N ALA A 49 -4.96 -11.56 -11.98
CA ALA A 49 -4.56 -10.46 -12.87
C ALA A 49 -4.70 -9.10 -12.16
N GLY A 50 -4.08 -8.97 -10.98
CA GLY A 50 -4.16 -7.82 -10.10
C GLY A 50 -3.32 -8.05 -8.85
N ALA A 51 -3.58 -7.30 -7.79
CA ALA A 51 -3.04 -7.54 -6.46
C ALA A 51 -3.91 -8.52 -5.67
N GLY A 52 -3.30 -9.27 -4.77
CA GLY A 52 -4.06 -10.09 -3.81
C GLY A 52 -4.81 -9.20 -2.81
N HIS A 53 -4.12 -8.19 -2.31
CA HIS A 53 -4.70 -7.15 -1.45
C HIS A 53 -4.32 -5.76 -1.96
N LEU A 54 -5.29 -4.85 -1.93
CA LEU A 54 -5.12 -3.44 -2.21
C LEU A 54 -5.71 -2.67 -1.03
N ILE A 55 -4.85 -2.20 -0.13
CA ILE A 55 -5.26 -1.74 1.20
C ILE A 55 -4.89 -0.28 1.40
N ARG A 56 -5.86 0.51 1.85
CA ARG A 56 -5.76 1.95 2.12
C ARG A 56 -6.35 2.32 3.47
N TYR A 57 -6.12 1.48 4.48
CA TYR A 57 -6.67 1.62 5.85
C TYR A 57 -5.58 1.43 6.89
N ASP A 58 -5.94 1.72 8.13
CA ASP A 58 -5.09 1.52 9.29
C ASP A 58 -5.34 0.16 9.98
N ASN A 59 -4.44 -0.20 10.89
CA ASN A 59 -4.55 -1.38 11.75
C ASN A 59 -4.77 -2.69 10.97
N ILE A 60 -3.82 -3.01 10.11
CA ILE A 60 -3.84 -4.18 9.22
C ILE A 60 -3.12 -5.35 9.89
N HIS A 61 -3.73 -6.51 9.87
CA HIS A 61 -3.08 -7.77 10.24
C HIS A 61 -3.31 -8.83 9.17
N ILE A 62 -2.25 -9.26 8.51
CA ILE A 62 -2.27 -10.34 7.53
C ILE A 62 -1.32 -11.42 8.02
N LYS A 63 -1.84 -12.64 8.19
CA LYS A 63 -1.08 -13.74 8.76
C LYS A 63 -1.33 -15.05 8.05
N ASN A 64 -0.26 -15.86 7.88
CA ASN A 64 -0.33 -17.20 7.33
C ASN A 64 -1.09 -17.27 5.99
N CYS A 65 -0.79 -16.31 5.11
CA CYS A 65 -1.40 -16.23 3.79
C CYS A 65 -0.39 -16.52 2.69
N ASN A 66 -0.85 -17.16 1.61
CA ASN A 66 -0.04 -17.49 0.44
C ASN A 66 -0.52 -16.71 -0.79
N TYR A 67 0.42 -16.13 -1.51
CA TYR A 67 0.19 -15.35 -2.74
C TYR A 67 1.00 -15.99 -3.87
N GLU A 68 0.33 -16.50 -4.89
CA GLU A 68 0.98 -17.22 -6.00
C GLU A 68 0.53 -16.67 -7.36
N ASN A 69 1.48 -16.34 -8.23
CA ASN A 69 1.24 -15.81 -9.57
C ASN A 69 0.34 -14.56 -9.57
N MET A 70 0.76 -13.53 -8.86
CA MET A 70 0.09 -12.23 -8.86
C MET A 70 0.69 -11.30 -9.92
N MET A 71 -0.12 -10.76 -10.80
CA MET A 71 0.34 -9.79 -11.81
C MET A 71 0.91 -8.52 -11.18
N ASN A 72 0.21 -7.98 -10.19
CA ASN A 72 0.66 -6.89 -9.31
C ASN A 72 1.21 -7.46 -8.00
N PRO A 73 1.65 -6.65 -7.04
CA PRO A 73 2.08 -7.14 -5.73
C PRO A 73 1.04 -8.05 -5.07
N GLY A 74 1.52 -9.05 -4.34
CA GLY A 74 0.64 -9.88 -3.50
C GLY A 74 -0.14 -9.01 -2.50
N ILE A 75 0.56 -8.08 -1.85
CA ILE A 75 -0.04 -7.05 -0.99
C ILE A 75 0.45 -5.68 -1.46
N MET A 76 -0.48 -4.78 -1.71
CA MET A 76 -0.21 -3.38 -2.04
C MET A 76 -0.83 -2.46 -0.98
N LEU A 77 0.00 -1.66 -0.32
CA LEU A 77 -0.39 -0.71 0.73
C LEU A 77 -0.24 0.73 0.24
N GLY A 78 -1.27 1.54 0.43
CA GLY A 78 -1.22 2.98 0.20
C GLY A 78 -2.13 3.50 -0.89
N ALA A 79 -2.14 4.80 -1.05
CA ALA A 79 -3.06 5.54 -1.91
C ALA A 79 -2.68 5.52 -3.39
N GLU A 80 -3.67 5.67 -4.24
CA GLU A 80 -3.50 5.82 -5.70
C GLU A 80 -4.32 7.00 -6.21
N LEU A 81 -3.83 8.21 -5.95
CA LEU A 81 -4.56 9.43 -6.21
C LEU A 81 -4.58 9.88 -7.68
N PRO A 82 -3.45 9.85 -8.44
CA PRO A 82 -3.42 10.46 -9.77
C PRO A 82 -4.33 9.78 -10.79
N THR A 83 -4.57 8.49 -10.64
CA THR A 83 -5.28 7.68 -11.64
C THR A 83 -6.71 7.35 -11.22
N HIS A 84 -6.91 7.00 -9.97
CA HIS A 84 -8.19 6.48 -9.49
C HIS A 84 -8.85 7.36 -8.42
N TYR A 85 -8.19 8.42 -7.98
CA TYR A 85 -8.66 9.29 -6.88
C TYR A 85 -8.95 8.52 -5.58
N GLU A 86 -8.24 7.41 -5.39
CA GLU A 86 -8.40 6.53 -4.23
C GLU A 86 -7.38 6.93 -3.16
N GLY A 87 -7.84 7.69 -2.19
CA GLY A 87 -7.07 8.15 -1.06
C GLY A 87 -7.09 7.18 0.11
N GLY A 88 -6.33 7.52 1.10
CA GLY A 88 -6.12 6.77 2.32
C GLY A 88 -4.65 6.38 2.50
N HIS A 89 -4.22 6.39 3.72
CA HIS A 89 -2.89 5.94 4.13
C HIS A 89 -2.99 4.55 4.77
N CYS A 90 -1.84 3.98 5.05
CA CYS A 90 -1.74 2.78 5.83
C CYS A 90 -0.87 3.09 7.06
N VAL A 91 -1.45 3.04 8.25
CA VAL A 91 -0.73 3.19 9.52
C VAL A 91 -0.97 1.98 10.40
N GLY A 92 0.13 1.32 10.84
CA GLY A 92 0.02 0.13 11.66
C GLY A 92 -0.34 -1.12 10.85
N ALA A 93 0.60 -1.64 10.06
CA ALA A 93 0.43 -2.91 9.38
C ALA A 93 1.36 -3.98 9.98
N LEU A 94 0.83 -5.13 10.29
CA LEU A 94 1.57 -6.34 10.59
C LEU A 94 1.28 -7.40 9.52
N ILE A 95 2.32 -7.81 8.80
CA ILE A 95 2.27 -8.89 7.82
C ILE A 95 3.24 -9.95 8.31
N GLU A 96 2.73 -11.12 8.67
CA GLU A 96 3.56 -12.16 9.26
C GLU A 96 3.25 -13.56 8.72
N ASP A 97 4.29 -14.40 8.71
CA ASP A 97 4.20 -15.82 8.35
C ASP A 97 3.56 -16.05 6.96
N CYS A 98 3.79 -15.13 6.01
CA CYS A 98 3.21 -15.17 4.66
C CYS A 98 4.24 -15.61 3.61
N GLU A 99 3.75 -16.20 2.52
CA GLU A 99 4.57 -16.60 1.38
C GLU A 99 4.11 -15.88 0.10
N PHE A 100 5.09 -15.37 -0.69
CA PHE A 100 4.88 -14.67 -1.94
C PHE A 100 5.71 -15.36 -3.03
N ASP A 101 5.05 -16.01 -3.98
CA ASP A 101 5.68 -16.72 -5.08
C ASP A 101 5.25 -16.12 -6.42
N ASN A 102 6.21 -15.68 -7.23
CA ASN A 102 5.97 -15.06 -8.53
C ASN A 102 4.94 -13.92 -8.47
N CYS A 103 5.20 -12.91 -7.62
CA CYS A 103 4.33 -11.76 -7.44
C CYS A 103 4.94 -10.50 -8.05
N GLY A 104 4.09 -9.60 -8.58
CA GLY A 104 4.53 -8.33 -9.14
C GLY A 104 5.28 -8.45 -10.47
N PHE A 105 5.02 -9.48 -11.26
CA PHE A 105 5.74 -9.74 -12.50
C PHE A 105 5.30 -8.87 -13.69
N PHE A 106 4.19 -8.17 -13.57
CA PHE A 106 3.72 -7.20 -14.57
C PHE A 106 3.27 -5.91 -13.89
N PRO A 107 4.21 -5.02 -13.56
CA PRO A 107 3.90 -3.82 -12.79
C PRO A 107 3.06 -2.84 -13.62
N ARG A 108 1.80 -2.67 -13.26
CA ARG A 108 0.91 -1.70 -13.91
C ARG A 108 1.10 -0.27 -13.35
N TYR A 109 1.62 -0.14 -12.14
CA TYR A 109 1.61 1.12 -11.37
C TYR A 109 2.97 1.43 -10.74
N ASP A 110 4.06 1.11 -11.40
CA ASP A 110 5.43 1.30 -10.87
C ASP A 110 5.69 0.65 -9.49
N THR A 111 4.72 -0.12 -8.99
CA THR A 111 4.84 -0.85 -7.73
C THR A 111 4.96 -2.34 -8.02
N VAL A 112 6.01 -2.95 -7.55
CA VAL A 112 6.41 -4.33 -7.87
C VAL A 112 6.62 -5.15 -6.59
N GLY A 113 6.87 -6.44 -6.75
CA GLY A 113 7.30 -7.33 -5.67
C GLY A 113 6.18 -8.10 -4.99
N GLY A 114 6.55 -8.89 -3.99
CA GLY A 114 5.60 -9.60 -3.15
C GLY A 114 4.76 -8.63 -2.32
N ILE A 115 5.44 -7.64 -1.71
CA ILE A 115 4.80 -6.53 -0.97
C ILE A 115 5.24 -5.21 -1.59
N GLY A 116 4.29 -4.37 -1.93
CA GLY A 116 4.51 -3.01 -2.41
C GLY A 116 3.89 -1.98 -1.47
N VAL A 117 4.67 -1.00 -1.04
CA VAL A 117 4.18 0.17 -0.31
C VAL A 117 4.39 1.39 -1.18
N ASN A 118 3.31 2.06 -1.53
CA ASN A 118 3.34 3.22 -2.40
C ASN A 118 2.18 4.17 -2.06
N SER A 119 2.38 5.44 -2.31
CA SER A 119 1.31 6.43 -2.28
C SER A 119 1.54 7.43 -3.40
N ALA A 120 1.20 7.02 -4.61
CA ALA A 120 1.33 7.84 -5.80
C ALA A 120 0.63 9.19 -5.63
N GLY A 121 1.32 10.26 -6.02
CA GLY A 121 0.84 11.63 -5.83
C GLY A 121 1.32 12.33 -4.56
N PHE A 122 2.01 11.63 -3.66
CA PHE A 122 2.60 12.20 -2.45
C PHE A 122 4.12 12.33 -2.55
N SER A 123 4.68 13.40 -2.04
CA SER A 123 6.13 13.70 -2.11
C SER A 123 6.93 13.26 -0.89
N GLY A 124 6.31 12.62 0.09
CA GLY A 124 6.99 12.24 1.35
C GLY A 124 6.50 10.93 1.93
N PRO A 125 6.95 10.57 3.13
CA PRO A 125 6.52 9.35 3.81
C PRO A 125 5.08 9.50 4.28
N TYR A 126 4.20 8.77 3.63
CA TYR A 126 2.75 8.82 3.87
C TYR A 126 2.25 7.61 4.65
N ASN A 127 2.74 6.41 4.30
CA ASN A 127 2.43 5.18 5.03
C ASN A 127 3.41 4.99 6.20
N LYS A 128 2.94 4.41 7.32
CA LYS A 128 3.76 4.38 8.55
C LYS A 128 3.57 3.10 9.35
N ASP A 129 4.60 2.80 10.16
CA ASP A 129 4.55 1.77 11.20
C ASP A 129 4.18 0.40 10.63
N ILE A 130 4.98 -0.06 9.64
CA ILE A 130 4.77 -1.31 8.92
C ILE A 130 5.79 -2.34 9.42
N THR A 131 5.31 -3.49 9.85
CA THR A 131 6.14 -4.64 10.25
C THR A 131 5.86 -5.83 9.32
N ILE A 132 6.93 -6.37 8.74
CA ILE A 132 6.91 -7.56 7.89
C ILE A 132 7.78 -8.61 8.57
N LYS A 133 7.20 -9.75 8.96
CA LYS A 133 7.88 -10.73 9.80
C LYS A 133 7.74 -12.14 9.28
N ASN A 134 8.85 -12.90 9.30
CA ASN A 134 8.89 -14.31 8.93
C ASN A 134 8.26 -14.61 7.54
N CYS A 135 8.32 -13.66 6.62
CA CYS A 135 7.77 -13.83 5.28
C CYS A 135 8.79 -14.44 4.33
N ILE A 136 8.30 -15.19 3.34
CA ILE A 136 9.14 -15.82 2.32
C ILE A 136 8.75 -15.26 0.96
N PHE A 137 9.75 -14.77 0.23
CA PHE A 137 9.58 -14.24 -1.12
C PHE A 137 10.31 -15.15 -2.09
N LYS A 138 9.63 -15.56 -3.17
CA LYS A 138 10.16 -16.53 -4.14
C LYS A 138 9.94 -16.08 -5.58
N ASN A 139 10.87 -16.47 -6.45
CA ASN A 139 10.71 -16.41 -7.90
C ASN A 139 10.21 -15.05 -8.43
N SER A 140 10.69 -13.97 -7.89
CA SER A 140 10.24 -12.61 -8.22
C SER A 140 11.42 -11.70 -8.56
N ASP A 141 11.18 -10.67 -9.36
CA ASP A 141 12.21 -9.66 -9.61
C ASP A 141 12.52 -8.84 -8.36
N VAL A 142 11.49 -8.52 -7.58
CA VAL A 142 11.61 -7.75 -6.34
C VAL A 142 10.84 -8.45 -5.22
N GLY A 143 11.42 -8.52 -4.04
CA GLY A 143 10.73 -9.03 -2.85
C GLY A 143 9.79 -7.98 -2.25
N ILE A 144 10.37 -6.86 -1.79
CA ILE A 144 9.64 -5.77 -1.12
C ILE A 144 9.99 -4.45 -1.80
N HIS A 145 8.98 -3.69 -2.21
CA HIS A 145 9.13 -2.37 -2.80
C HIS A 145 8.60 -1.29 -1.86
N LEU A 146 9.46 -0.36 -1.45
CA LEU A 146 9.15 0.68 -0.46
C LEU A 146 9.29 2.08 -1.06
N THR A 147 8.17 2.78 -1.16
CA THR A 147 8.09 4.20 -1.47
C THR A 147 7.11 4.88 -0.52
N ASN A 148 7.21 6.18 -0.33
CA ASN A 148 6.28 6.99 0.48
C ASN A 148 5.95 6.37 1.86
N CYS A 149 6.96 5.88 2.57
CA CYS A 149 6.74 5.24 3.87
C CYS A 149 7.83 5.56 4.90
N GLN A 150 7.50 5.36 6.17
CA GLN A 150 8.44 5.47 7.27
C GLN A 150 8.15 4.45 8.37
N ASN A 151 9.16 4.21 9.23
CA ASN A 151 9.10 3.24 10.32
C ASN A 151 8.74 1.85 9.80
N VAL A 152 9.48 1.36 8.79
CA VAL A 152 9.29 0.00 8.27
C VAL A 152 10.33 -0.91 8.88
N THR A 153 9.88 -2.05 9.40
CA THR A 153 10.74 -3.08 9.97
C THR A 153 10.48 -4.41 9.27
N THR A 154 11.55 -5.09 8.85
CA THR A 154 11.49 -6.50 8.47
C THR A 154 12.22 -7.34 9.51
N GLN A 155 11.78 -8.57 9.74
CA GLN A 155 12.37 -9.50 10.68
C GLN A 155 12.17 -10.95 10.24
N GLY A 156 13.26 -11.68 10.07
CA GLY A 156 13.24 -13.10 9.71
C GLY A 156 12.67 -13.37 8.30
N CYS A 157 12.76 -12.40 7.39
CA CYS A 157 12.33 -12.55 6.02
C CYS A 157 13.37 -13.34 5.20
N ARG A 158 12.90 -14.15 4.24
CA ARG A 158 13.76 -14.91 3.33
C ARG A 158 13.42 -14.63 1.88
N PHE A 159 14.46 -14.62 1.04
CA PHE A 159 14.37 -14.28 -0.38
C PHE A 159 15.02 -15.39 -1.20
N ASP A 160 14.20 -16.25 -1.81
CA ASP A 160 14.63 -17.41 -2.58
C ASP A 160 14.41 -17.14 -4.09
N ASN A 161 15.47 -17.10 -4.88
CA ASN A 161 15.40 -16.77 -6.30
C ASN A 161 14.72 -15.40 -6.57
N VAL A 162 15.09 -14.39 -5.76
CA VAL A 162 14.63 -13.00 -5.88
C VAL A 162 15.81 -12.14 -6.31
N LYS A 163 15.66 -11.36 -7.40
CA LYS A 163 16.79 -10.57 -7.95
C LYS A 163 17.15 -9.39 -7.05
N GLU A 164 16.16 -8.76 -6.45
CA GLU A 164 16.32 -7.60 -5.58
C GLU A 164 15.43 -7.79 -4.33
N SER A 165 16.04 -8.03 -3.17
CA SER A 165 15.27 -8.25 -1.93
C SER A 165 14.43 -7.02 -1.57
N TYR A 166 15.04 -5.82 -1.68
CA TYR A 166 14.39 -4.55 -1.35
C TYR A 166 14.63 -3.51 -2.43
N ARG A 167 13.57 -2.99 -3.04
CA ARG A 167 13.61 -1.79 -3.88
C ARG A 167 13.13 -0.60 -3.06
N ILE A 168 13.95 0.43 -2.92
CA ILE A 168 13.69 1.54 -1.99
C ILE A 168 13.87 2.88 -2.69
N ASP A 169 12.84 3.72 -2.67
CA ASP A 169 12.99 5.14 -2.99
C ASP A 169 13.45 5.90 -1.74
N LYS A 170 14.74 6.21 -1.68
CA LYS A 170 15.36 6.90 -0.56
C LYS A 170 14.89 8.35 -0.36
N ASN A 171 14.28 8.95 -1.37
CA ASN A 171 13.78 10.33 -1.27
C ASN A 171 12.46 10.40 -0.51
N THR A 172 11.68 9.32 -0.53
CA THR A 172 10.34 9.27 0.06
C THR A 172 10.21 8.30 1.22
N THR A 173 11.32 7.64 1.62
CA THR A 173 11.33 6.69 2.74
C THR A 173 12.19 7.16 3.91
N LYS A 174 11.82 6.81 5.15
CA LYS A 174 12.57 7.13 6.38
C LYS A 174 12.50 6.00 7.40
N ASN A 175 13.50 5.92 8.27
CA ASN A 175 13.53 5.01 9.43
C ASN A 175 13.24 3.55 9.06
N LEU A 176 14.05 2.98 8.17
CA LEU A 176 13.95 1.58 7.77
C LEU A 176 14.87 0.72 8.62
N LYS A 177 14.37 -0.41 9.12
CA LYS A 177 15.14 -1.47 9.80
C LYS A 177 14.89 -2.77 9.04
N LEU A 178 15.78 -3.10 8.13
CA LEU A 178 15.65 -4.23 7.21
C LEU A 178 16.73 -5.28 7.57
N ASP A 179 16.33 -6.54 7.65
CA ASP A 179 17.22 -7.70 7.85
C ASP A 179 17.80 -8.24 6.55
#